data_f484de3ba29dbd774a60039241a75538
#
_entry.id   f484de3ba29dbd774a60039241a75538
#
_cell.length_a   1.000
_cell.length_b   1.000
_cell.length_c   1.000
_cell.angle_alpha   90.00
_cell.angle_beta   90.00
_cell.angle_gamma   90.00
#
_symmetry.space_group_name_H-M   'P 1'
#
loop_
_entity.id
_entity.type
_entity.pdbx_description
1 polymer ?
#
loop_
_entity_poly.entity_id
_entity_poly.type
_entity_poly.pdbx_seq_one_letter_code
_entity_poly.pdbx_strand_id
1 'polypeptide(L)'
;MAKVLTALSHSLKEFRLLPGYTPADSTAPKVSLCTRFCRQGDGFLHLYTPFLSAAMQAVTGTEMAIALAQLGGIGILPVSQTIEEQCAKIDRVKRFKAGFQTNILTLSPQQRIGEVIEIMADTGYSTFPVTQSGRFHDRLIGILTDKDFDARRDHECPVAARMKTDVQAGVELNDLKEANQLMIKYGRGFLPILSKEGVLQAVVFKKD
;
A
#
# COMPACT_ATOMS: atom_id res chain seq x y z
N MET A 1 32.11 3.05 -23.41
CA MET A 1 33.13 4.12 -23.44
C MET A 1 32.70 5.21 -22.47
N ALA A 2 33.56 5.61 -21.55
CA ALA A 2 33.31 6.73 -20.66
C ALA A 2 33.41 8.05 -21.45
N LYS A 3 32.45 8.93 -21.32
CA LYS A 3 32.46 10.26 -21.93
C LYS A 3 33.15 11.22 -20.97
N VAL A 4 34.32 11.75 -21.39
CA VAL A 4 35.01 12.80 -20.63
C VAL A 4 34.32 14.14 -20.90
N LEU A 5 33.82 14.80 -19.85
CA LEU A 5 33.28 16.15 -19.92
C LEU A 5 34.41 17.15 -19.64
N THR A 6 34.62 18.12 -20.53
CA THR A 6 35.61 19.19 -20.38
C THR A 6 35.08 20.40 -19.62
N ALA A 7 33.77 20.43 -19.32
CA ALA A 7 33.17 21.51 -18.51
C ALA A 7 33.61 21.38 -17.04
N LEU A 8 33.85 22.55 -16.40
CA LEU A 8 34.06 22.59 -14.96
C LEU A 8 32.88 21.96 -14.22
N SER A 9 33.18 20.98 -13.37
CA SER A 9 32.18 20.38 -12.48
C SER A 9 32.42 20.88 -11.06
N HIS A 10 31.34 21.19 -10.36
CA HIS A 10 31.36 21.68 -9.00
C HIS A 10 30.77 20.64 -8.05
N SER A 11 31.31 20.54 -6.86
CA SER A 11 30.68 19.78 -5.77
C SER A 11 29.68 20.68 -5.04
N LEU A 12 28.68 20.06 -4.40
CA LEU A 12 27.68 20.84 -3.61
C LEU A 12 28.33 21.64 -2.48
N LYS A 13 29.54 21.27 -2.04
CA LYS A 13 30.30 22.01 -1.01
C LYS A 13 30.80 23.40 -1.47
N GLU A 14 30.86 23.62 -2.77
CA GLU A 14 31.30 24.89 -3.37
C GLU A 14 30.18 25.91 -3.49
N PHE A 15 28.93 25.48 -3.26
CA PHE A 15 27.76 26.36 -3.31
C PHE A 15 27.30 26.74 -1.92
N ARG A 16 26.85 27.99 -1.77
CA ARG A 16 26.17 28.46 -0.56
C ARG A 16 24.85 29.08 -0.96
N LEU A 17 23.82 28.82 -0.15
CA LEU A 17 22.56 29.50 -0.29
C LEU A 17 22.72 30.94 0.21
N LEU A 18 22.40 31.90 -0.63
CA LEU A 18 22.33 33.31 -0.22
C LEU A 18 21.06 33.48 0.64
N PRO A 19 21.18 34.16 1.80
CA PRO A 19 20.01 34.46 2.59
C PRO A 19 19.08 35.41 1.80
N GLY A 20 17.80 35.04 1.74
CA GLY A 20 16.76 35.88 1.16
C GLY A 20 15.95 36.61 2.22
N TYR A 21 15.13 37.57 1.78
CA TYR A 21 14.17 38.21 2.67
C TYR A 21 13.00 37.27 2.98
N THR A 22 12.73 37.11 4.25
CA THR A 22 11.56 36.35 4.73
C THR A 22 10.54 37.34 5.27
N PRO A 23 9.38 37.53 4.60
CA PRO A 23 8.34 38.44 5.07
C PRO A 23 7.70 37.90 6.38
N ALA A 24 7.20 38.84 7.20
CA ALA A 24 6.62 38.51 8.52
C ALA A 24 5.43 37.57 8.46
N ASP A 25 4.77 37.44 7.30
CA ASP A 25 3.63 36.57 7.08
C ASP A 25 4.00 35.16 6.60
N SER A 26 5.29 34.86 6.37
CA SER A 26 5.80 33.52 6.05
C SER A 26 5.79 32.64 7.28
N THR A 27 4.60 32.18 7.64
CA THR A 27 4.40 31.26 8.78
C THR A 27 4.27 29.81 8.30
N ALA A 28 4.58 28.84 9.15
CA ALA A 28 4.53 27.42 8.81
C ALA A 28 3.21 26.98 8.14
N PRO A 29 2.01 27.44 8.56
CA PRO A 29 0.76 27.09 7.88
C PRO A 29 0.62 27.62 6.46
N LYS A 30 1.35 28.66 6.08
CA LYS A 30 1.29 29.26 4.75
C LYS A 30 2.34 28.71 3.78
N VAL A 31 3.31 27.93 4.27
CA VAL A 31 4.36 27.33 3.46
C VAL A 31 3.92 25.97 2.93
N SER A 32 3.94 25.81 1.60
CA SER A 32 3.73 24.51 0.96
C SER A 32 5.08 23.84 0.70
N LEU A 33 5.25 22.61 1.21
CA LEU A 33 6.42 21.79 0.94
C LEU A 33 6.24 20.91 -0.30
N CYS A 34 5.07 20.97 -0.95
CA CYS A 34 4.79 20.19 -2.15
C CYS A 34 5.73 20.60 -3.28
N THR A 35 6.47 19.63 -3.80
CA THR A 35 7.45 19.84 -4.86
C THR A 35 7.29 18.84 -6.00
N ARG A 36 7.64 19.27 -7.21
CA ARG A 36 7.74 18.37 -8.37
C ARG A 36 9.08 17.66 -8.31
N PHE A 37 9.04 16.33 -8.31
CA PHE A 37 10.26 15.53 -8.20
C PHE A 37 10.79 15.09 -9.55
N CYS A 38 9.99 14.37 -10.31
CA CYS A 38 10.38 13.89 -11.64
C CYS A 38 9.18 13.79 -12.57
N ARG A 39 9.44 13.74 -13.86
CA ARG A 39 8.42 13.50 -14.87
C ARG A 39 7.96 12.05 -14.84
N GLN A 40 6.66 11.82 -14.86
CA GLN A 40 6.06 10.49 -14.88
C GLN A 40 4.97 10.46 -15.95
N GLY A 41 5.27 9.83 -17.10
CA GLY A 41 4.40 9.90 -18.27
C GLY A 41 4.18 11.34 -18.71
N ASP A 42 2.91 11.75 -18.88
CA ASP A 42 2.52 13.11 -19.24
C ASP A 42 2.44 14.09 -18.05
N GLY A 43 2.66 13.60 -16.83
CA GLY A 43 2.59 14.37 -15.58
C GLY A 43 3.91 14.44 -14.82
N PHE A 44 3.79 14.84 -13.55
CA PHE A 44 4.90 14.88 -12.60
C PHE A 44 4.58 14.10 -11.35
N LEU A 45 5.58 13.38 -10.83
CA LEU A 45 5.52 12.86 -9.47
C LEU A 45 5.72 14.03 -8.49
N HIS A 46 4.77 14.19 -7.59
CA HIS A 46 4.81 15.21 -6.54
C HIS A 46 5.21 14.58 -5.21
N LEU A 47 6.07 15.26 -4.48
CA LEU A 47 6.36 14.96 -3.09
C LEU A 47 5.66 16.02 -2.22
N TYR A 48 5.02 15.56 -1.15
CA TYR A 48 4.40 16.45 -0.16
C TYR A 48 5.41 17.00 0.84
N THR A 49 6.55 16.29 0.99
CA THR A 49 7.71 16.70 1.77
C THR A 49 8.95 16.46 0.92
N PRO A 50 9.84 17.46 0.72
CA PRO A 50 10.96 17.36 -0.22
C PRO A 50 12.14 16.56 0.37
N PHE A 51 11.87 15.42 0.95
CA PHE A 51 12.88 14.51 1.49
C PHE A 51 12.99 13.23 0.66
N LEU A 52 14.23 12.87 0.36
CA LEU A 52 14.60 11.62 -0.30
C LEU A 52 15.65 10.90 0.54
N SER A 53 15.59 9.58 0.61
CA SER A 53 16.71 8.82 1.13
C SER A 53 17.63 8.34 0.01
N ALA A 54 18.93 8.32 0.31
CA ALA A 54 19.96 7.91 -0.65
C ALA A 54 19.84 6.41 -0.99
N ALA A 55 20.15 6.08 -2.26
CA ALA A 55 20.17 4.70 -2.77
C ALA A 55 21.39 3.90 -2.24
N MET A 56 21.54 3.79 -0.94
CA MET A 56 22.62 3.11 -0.24
C MET A 56 22.06 1.99 0.61
N GLN A 57 22.71 0.81 0.62
CA GLN A 57 22.25 -0.35 1.40
C GLN A 57 22.12 -0.06 2.91
N ALA A 58 23.05 0.73 3.45
CA ALA A 58 23.05 1.12 4.87
C ALA A 58 22.03 2.22 5.21
N VAL A 59 21.41 2.86 4.24
CA VAL A 59 20.51 4.00 4.43
C VAL A 59 19.07 3.61 4.08
N THR A 60 18.84 3.11 2.87
CA THR A 60 17.48 2.89 2.36
C THR A 60 17.16 1.40 2.26
N GLY A 61 16.58 0.88 3.31
CA GLY A 61 15.86 -0.40 3.32
C GLY A 61 14.34 -0.17 3.16
N THR A 62 13.60 -1.25 3.27
CA THR A 62 12.13 -1.23 3.21
C THR A 62 11.52 -0.30 4.25
N GLU A 63 12.05 -0.31 5.49
CA GLU A 63 11.50 0.48 6.60
C GLU A 63 11.73 1.97 6.43
N MET A 64 12.91 2.38 5.97
CA MET A 64 13.18 3.78 5.65
C MET A 64 12.29 4.28 4.51
N ALA A 65 12.11 3.46 3.46
CA ALA A 65 11.23 3.80 2.35
C ALA A 65 9.77 3.96 2.79
N ILE A 66 9.28 3.10 3.69
CA ILE A 66 7.95 3.19 4.29
C ILE A 66 7.82 4.47 5.14
N ALA A 67 8.77 4.73 6.02
CA ALA A 67 8.73 5.90 6.90
C ALA A 67 8.71 7.21 6.09
N LEU A 68 9.54 7.32 5.06
CA LEU A 68 9.53 8.49 4.18
C LEU A 68 8.22 8.62 3.38
N ALA A 69 7.69 7.51 2.86
CA ALA A 69 6.41 7.54 2.14
C ALA A 69 5.26 8.01 3.04
N GLN A 70 5.26 7.63 4.32
CA GLN A 70 4.26 8.10 5.30
C GLN A 70 4.37 9.61 5.59
N LEU A 71 5.57 10.17 5.47
CA LEU A 71 5.83 11.62 5.64
C LEU A 71 5.66 12.41 4.33
N GLY A 72 5.30 11.75 3.23
CA GLY A 72 5.11 12.38 1.93
C GLY A 72 6.40 12.57 1.12
N GLY A 73 7.50 11.95 1.56
CA GLY A 73 8.77 11.87 0.83
C GLY A 73 8.88 10.60 -0.01
N ILE A 74 10.10 10.24 -0.44
CA ILE A 74 10.36 9.04 -1.23
C ILE A 74 11.66 8.36 -0.83
N GLY A 75 11.64 7.02 -0.72
CA GLY A 75 12.83 6.20 -0.54
C GLY A 75 13.34 5.67 -1.88
N ILE A 76 14.63 5.79 -2.14
CA ILE A 76 15.27 5.25 -3.34
C ILE A 76 16.02 3.99 -2.96
N LEU A 77 15.53 2.84 -3.41
CA LEU A 77 16.16 1.55 -3.13
C LEU A 77 17.48 1.39 -3.90
N PRO A 78 18.52 0.79 -3.30
CA PRO A 78 19.80 0.58 -3.95
C PRO A 78 19.69 -0.46 -5.07
N VAL A 79 20.52 -0.31 -6.10
CA VAL A 79 20.61 -1.25 -7.24
C VAL A 79 21.51 -2.45 -6.97
N SER A 80 22.25 -2.46 -5.85
CA SER A 80 23.20 -3.52 -5.46
C SER A 80 22.48 -4.73 -4.83
N GLN A 81 21.43 -5.23 -5.45
CA GLN A 81 20.64 -6.39 -5.04
C GLN A 81 20.06 -7.06 -6.28
N THR A 82 19.57 -8.29 -6.15
CA THR A 82 18.94 -8.97 -7.28
C THR A 82 17.61 -8.31 -7.64
N ILE A 83 17.13 -8.56 -8.86
CA ILE A 83 15.83 -8.02 -9.32
C ILE A 83 14.70 -8.54 -8.43
N GLU A 84 14.75 -9.82 -8.06
CA GLU A 84 13.75 -10.48 -7.20
C GLU A 84 13.71 -9.84 -5.83
N GLU A 85 14.86 -9.60 -5.20
CA GLU A 85 14.95 -8.92 -3.91
C GLU A 85 14.42 -7.48 -3.97
N GLN A 86 14.72 -6.76 -5.07
CA GLN A 86 14.25 -5.40 -5.26
C GLN A 86 12.73 -5.37 -5.43
N CYS A 87 12.18 -6.28 -6.25
CA CYS A 87 10.73 -6.42 -6.43
C CYS A 87 10.03 -6.76 -5.11
N ALA A 88 10.55 -7.70 -4.33
CA ALA A 88 10.00 -8.06 -3.03
C ALA A 88 9.97 -6.88 -2.05
N LYS A 89 11.03 -6.05 -2.03
CA LYS A 89 11.08 -4.83 -1.20
C LYS A 89 10.06 -3.78 -1.67
N ILE A 90 9.94 -3.58 -2.99
CA ILE A 90 8.94 -2.66 -3.57
C ILE A 90 7.53 -3.11 -3.20
N ASP A 91 7.23 -4.39 -3.36
CA ASP A 91 5.93 -4.96 -3.00
C ASP A 91 5.61 -4.74 -1.52
N ARG A 92 6.58 -4.97 -0.64
CA ARG A 92 6.41 -4.73 0.79
C ARG A 92 6.12 -3.26 1.09
N VAL A 93 6.83 -2.32 0.45
CA VAL A 93 6.59 -0.87 0.60
C VAL A 93 5.20 -0.50 0.09
N LYS A 94 4.81 -1.00 -1.09
CA LYS A 94 3.52 -0.70 -1.70
C LYS A 94 2.34 -1.26 -0.91
N ARG A 95 2.50 -2.45 -0.32
CA ARG A 95 1.48 -3.08 0.52
C ARG A 95 1.41 -2.49 1.92
N PHE A 96 2.47 -1.80 2.36
CA PHE A 96 2.51 -1.24 3.71
C PHE A 96 1.56 -0.05 3.80
N LYS A 97 0.49 -0.24 4.56
CA LYS A 97 -0.45 0.82 4.95
C LYS A 97 -0.92 1.74 3.80
N ALA A 98 -0.90 1.27 2.55
CA ALA A 98 -1.68 1.90 1.50
C ALA A 98 -3.16 1.77 1.91
N GLY A 99 -3.87 2.87 2.08
CA GLY A 99 -5.24 2.84 2.61
C GLY A 99 -6.15 1.92 1.80
N PHE A 100 -6.14 2.05 0.46
CA PHE A 100 -6.83 1.13 -0.43
C PHE A 100 -5.84 0.09 -0.96
N GLN A 101 -6.01 -1.17 -0.54
CA GLN A 101 -5.21 -2.28 -1.07
C GLN A 101 -5.90 -2.85 -2.31
N THR A 102 -5.20 -2.79 -3.43
CA THR A 102 -5.70 -3.24 -4.75
C THR A 102 -5.07 -4.55 -5.23
N ASN A 103 -4.22 -5.17 -4.43
CA ASN A 103 -3.62 -6.48 -4.72
C ASN A 103 -3.74 -7.37 -3.49
N ILE A 104 -4.92 -7.95 -3.31
CA ILE A 104 -5.26 -8.75 -2.14
C ILE A 104 -5.48 -10.18 -2.57
N LEU A 105 -5.07 -11.08 -1.71
CA LEU A 105 -5.35 -12.49 -1.87
C LEU A 105 -6.84 -12.73 -1.63
N THR A 106 -7.51 -13.33 -2.60
CA THR A 106 -8.93 -13.69 -2.56
C THR A 106 -9.09 -15.20 -2.58
N LEU A 107 -10.16 -15.70 -1.99
CA LEU A 107 -10.46 -17.11 -1.95
C LEU A 107 -11.61 -17.46 -2.90
N SER A 108 -11.57 -18.69 -3.41
CA SER A 108 -12.70 -19.31 -4.10
C SER A 108 -13.64 -19.99 -3.10
N PRO A 109 -14.97 -19.95 -3.33
CA PRO A 109 -15.93 -20.62 -2.47
C PRO A 109 -15.77 -22.16 -2.44
N GLN A 110 -15.17 -22.75 -3.48
CA GLN A 110 -14.92 -24.19 -3.58
C GLN A 110 -13.60 -24.62 -2.92
N GLN A 111 -12.72 -23.67 -2.60
CA GLN A 111 -11.44 -23.95 -1.96
C GLN A 111 -11.66 -24.57 -0.56
N ARG A 112 -10.77 -25.48 -0.14
CA ARG A 112 -10.88 -26.14 1.16
C ARG A 112 -10.26 -25.27 2.26
N ILE A 113 -10.83 -25.36 3.45
CA ILE A 113 -10.31 -24.64 4.64
C ILE A 113 -8.87 -25.05 4.94
N GLY A 114 -8.47 -26.30 4.69
CA GLY A 114 -7.08 -26.75 4.85
C GLY A 114 -6.09 -25.94 4.03
N GLU A 115 -6.40 -25.65 2.76
CA GLU A 115 -5.57 -24.80 1.89
C GLU A 115 -5.52 -23.35 2.41
N VAL A 116 -6.64 -22.87 2.96
CA VAL A 116 -6.68 -21.52 3.54
C VAL A 116 -5.79 -21.41 4.78
N ILE A 117 -5.72 -22.47 5.61
CA ILE A 117 -4.83 -22.51 6.77
C ILE A 117 -3.36 -22.44 6.34
N GLU A 118 -2.97 -23.14 5.27
CA GLU A 118 -1.62 -23.04 4.71
C GLU A 118 -1.32 -21.62 4.22
N ILE A 119 -2.26 -21.01 3.50
CA ILE A 119 -2.15 -19.61 3.04
C ILE A 119 -2.02 -18.66 4.23
N MET A 120 -2.79 -18.87 5.30
CA MET A 120 -2.68 -18.06 6.53
C MET A 120 -1.31 -18.20 7.19
N ALA A 121 -0.76 -19.41 7.24
CA ALA A 121 0.57 -19.66 7.81
C ALA A 121 1.68 -18.98 6.99
N ASP A 122 1.58 -19.02 5.67
CA ASP A 122 2.57 -18.44 4.76
C ASP A 122 2.51 -16.91 4.70
N THR A 123 1.31 -16.33 4.72
CA THR A 123 1.09 -14.89 4.52
C THR A 123 0.92 -14.10 5.80
N GLY A 124 0.52 -14.74 6.90
CA GLY A 124 0.16 -14.09 8.16
C GLY A 124 -1.18 -13.34 8.11
N TYR A 125 -1.95 -13.48 7.03
CA TYR A 125 -3.27 -12.86 6.93
C TYR A 125 -4.33 -13.71 7.64
N SER A 126 -5.29 -13.04 8.30
CA SER A 126 -6.37 -13.70 9.04
C SER A 126 -7.77 -13.40 8.46
N THR A 127 -7.84 -12.59 7.41
CA THR A 127 -9.12 -12.16 6.80
C THR A 127 -8.99 -12.13 5.30
N PHE A 128 -9.88 -12.80 4.61
CA PHE A 128 -9.87 -12.90 3.15
C PHE A 128 -11.25 -12.61 2.55
N PRO A 129 -11.32 -11.78 1.51
CA PRO A 129 -12.51 -11.70 0.69
C PRO A 129 -12.67 -12.98 -0.14
N VAL A 130 -13.91 -13.42 -0.26
CA VAL A 130 -14.29 -14.56 -1.10
C VAL A 130 -15.00 -14.03 -2.33
N THR A 131 -14.45 -14.31 -3.50
CA THR A 131 -15.01 -13.88 -4.79
C THR A 131 -15.53 -15.08 -5.58
N GLN A 132 -16.35 -14.84 -6.58
CA GLN A 132 -17.02 -15.91 -7.32
C GLN A 132 -16.04 -16.91 -7.96
N SER A 133 -14.94 -16.41 -8.53
CA SER A 133 -13.89 -17.23 -9.16
C SER A 133 -12.62 -17.41 -8.32
N GLY A 134 -12.53 -16.78 -7.15
CA GLY A 134 -11.31 -16.73 -6.35
C GLY A 134 -10.28 -15.70 -6.85
N ARG A 135 -10.61 -14.87 -7.84
CA ARG A 135 -9.73 -13.84 -8.39
C ARG A 135 -10.10 -12.46 -7.88
N PHE A 136 -9.11 -11.62 -7.70
CA PHE A 136 -9.32 -10.20 -7.46
C PHE A 136 -9.95 -9.55 -8.72
N HIS A 137 -10.73 -8.51 -8.55
CA HIS A 137 -11.57 -7.89 -9.59
C HIS A 137 -12.74 -8.77 -10.07
N ASP A 138 -13.22 -9.66 -9.21
CA ASP A 138 -14.44 -10.41 -9.45
C ASP A 138 -15.51 -10.07 -8.40
N ARG A 139 -16.73 -10.59 -8.61
CA ARG A 139 -17.86 -10.33 -7.72
C ARG A 139 -17.60 -10.86 -6.32
N LEU A 140 -17.70 -10.00 -5.32
CA LEU A 140 -17.58 -10.38 -3.92
C LEU A 140 -18.84 -11.15 -3.48
N ILE A 141 -18.65 -12.32 -2.89
CA ILE A 141 -19.74 -13.19 -2.40
C ILE A 141 -19.69 -13.39 -0.90
N GLY A 142 -18.56 -13.15 -0.27
CA GLY A 142 -18.41 -13.32 1.18
C GLY A 142 -17.05 -12.88 1.71
N ILE A 143 -16.89 -13.07 3.00
CA ILE A 143 -15.61 -12.90 3.73
C ILE A 143 -15.41 -14.11 4.62
N LEU A 144 -14.17 -14.58 4.70
CA LEU A 144 -13.73 -15.62 5.63
C LEU A 144 -12.67 -15.03 6.58
N THR A 145 -12.85 -15.27 7.87
CA THR A 145 -11.87 -14.91 8.91
C THR A 145 -11.43 -16.15 9.68
N ASP A 146 -10.29 -16.06 10.36
CA ASP A 146 -9.76 -17.10 11.26
C ASP A 146 -10.74 -17.54 12.37
N LYS A 147 -11.75 -16.71 12.67
CA LYS A 147 -12.78 -16.98 13.68
C LYS A 147 -14.01 -17.69 13.14
N ASP A 148 -14.11 -17.88 11.84
CA ASP A 148 -15.30 -18.43 11.18
C ASP A 148 -15.25 -19.95 11.03
N PHE A 149 -14.11 -20.58 11.33
CA PHE A 149 -13.91 -22.04 11.22
C PHE A 149 -13.01 -22.59 12.35
N ASP A 150 -13.10 -23.90 12.58
CA ASP A 150 -12.19 -24.63 13.44
C ASP A 150 -11.18 -25.40 12.58
N ALA A 151 -9.89 -25.06 12.71
CA ALA A 151 -8.81 -25.64 11.90
C ALA A 151 -8.73 -27.18 11.99
N ARG A 152 -9.19 -27.79 13.08
CA ARG A 152 -9.15 -29.26 13.27
C ARG A 152 -10.38 -29.99 12.71
N ARG A 153 -11.53 -29.31 12.73
CA ARG A 153 -12.81 -29.93 12.35
C ARG A 153 -13.21 -29.64 10.91
N ASP A 154 -12.85 -28.46 10.42
CA ASP A 154 -13.34 -27.94 9.16
C ASP A 154 -12.34 -28.07 8.01
N HIS A 155 -11.22 -28.80 8.19
CA HIS A 155 -10.12 -28.92 7.24
C HIS A 155 -10.57 -29.29 5.82
N GLU A 156 -11.52 -30.20 5.67
CA GLU A 156 -12.05 -30.65 4.39
C GLU A 156 -13.28 -29.86 3.91
N CYS A 157 -13.80 -28.95 4.76
CA CYS A 157 -14.97 -28.15 4.40
C CYS A 157 -14.62 -27.10 3.32
N PRO A 158 -15.54 -26.84 2.38
CA PRO A 158 -15.36 -25.74 1.44
C PRO A 158 -15.53 -24.38 2.13
N VAL A 159 -14.84 -23.35 1.67
CA VAL A 159 -14.94 -21.97 2.13
C VAL A 159 -16.39 -21.49 2.16
N ALA A 160 -17.19 -21.86 1.16
CA ALA A 160 -18.61 -21.51 1.06
C ALA A 160 -19.44 -21.94 2.28
N ALA A 161 -19.05 -22.99 2.98
CA ALA A 161 -19.77 -23.48 4.16
C ALA A 161 -19.48 -22.66 5.42
N ARG A 162 -18.41 -21.88 5.44
CA ARG A 162 -17.93 -21.13 6.61
C ARG A 162 -17.84 -19.64 6.39
N MET A 163 -17.85 -19.15 5.13
CA MET A 163 -17.80 -17.74 4.83
C MET A 163 -19.05 -17.01 5.33
N LYS A 164 -18.89 -15.76 5.70
CA LYS A 164 -19.99 -14.83 5.97
C LYS A 164 -20.41 -14.15 4.68
N THR A 165 -21.69 -14.22 4.35
CA THR A 165 -22.27 -13.60 3.16
C THR A 165 -22.85 -12.21 3.42
N ASP A 166 -23.16 -11.87 4.70
CA ASP A 166 -23.55 -10.51 5.11
C ASP A 166 -22.32 -9.63 5.23
N VAL A 167 -21.86 -9.12 4.08
CA VAL A 167 -20.66 -8.31 3.96
C VAL A 167 -21.03 -6.84 3.90
N GLN A 168 -20.60 -6.09 4.91
CA GLN A 168 -20.65 -4.63 4.89
C GLN A 168 -19.53 -4.11 3.99
N ALA A 169 -19.86 -3.39 2.94
CA ALA A 169 -18.93 -2.90 1.93
C ALA A 169 -19.11 -1.40 1.67
N GLY A 170 -18.07 -0.74 1.21
CA GLY A 170 -18.14 0.59 0.61
C GLY A 170 -18.35 0.49 -0.90
N VAL A 171 -19.14 1.38 -1.47
CA VAL A 171 -19.37 1.41 -2.92
C VAL A 171 -18.73 2.64 -3.53
N GLU A 172 -17.82 2.43 -4.50
CA GLU A 172 -17.10 3.50 -5.22
C GLU A 172 -16.42 4.54 -4.32
N LEU A 173 -15.92 4.11 -3.16
CA LEU A 173 -15.21 4.99 -2.23
C LEU A 173 -13.79 5.27 -2.70
N ASN A 174 -13.46 6.56 -2.77
CA ASN A 174 -12.12 7.04 -3.11
C ASN A 174 -11.46 7.82 -1.96
N ASP A 175 -12.21 8.13 -0.89
CA ASP A 175 -11.72 8.85 0.27
C ASP A 175 -11.55 7.91 1.48
N LEU A 176 -10.33 7.89 2.03
CA LEU A 176 -10.01 7.13 3.23
C LEU A 176 -10.75 7.60 4.48
N LYS A 177 -11.11 8.88 4.56
CA LYS A 177 -11.89 9.40 5.70
C LYS A 177 -13.29 8.79 5.71
N GLU A 178 -13.92 8.73 4.55
CA GLU A 178 -15.24 8.12 4.40
C GLU A 178 -15.18 6.61 4.69
N ALA A 179 -14.16 5.91 4.16
CA ALA A 179 -13.93 4.50 4.47
C ALA A 179 -13.73 4.24 5.97
N ASN A 180 -12.94 5.09 6.65
CA ASN A 180 -12.74 5.00 8.10
C ASN A 180 -14.04 5.26 8.89
N GLN A 181 -14.84 6.22 8.49
CA GLN A 181 -16.15 6.49 9.12
C GLN A 181 -17.09 5.28 8.99
N LEU A 182 -17.13 4.63 7.82
CA LEU A 182 -17.89 3.42 7.63
C LEU A 182 -17.38 2.26 8.47
N MET A 183 -16.05 2.07 8.57
CA MET A 183 -15.47 1.04 9.44
C MET A 183 -15.80 1.24 10.91
N ILE A 184 -15.80 2.50 11.38
CA ILE A 184 -16.22 2.84 12.75
C ILE A 184 -17.72 2.55 12.93
N LYS A 185 -18.56 2.98 11.99
CA LYS A 185 -20.01 2.75 12.01
C LYS A 185 -20.36 1.26 12.05
N TYR A 186 -19.64 0.43 11.28
CA TYR A 186 -19.88 -1.02 11.21
C TYR A 186 -19.15 -1.81 12.30
N GLY A 187 -18.27 -1.17 13.09
CA GLY A 187 -17.46 -1.86 14.09
C GLY A 187 -16.50 -2.90 13.50
N ARG A 188 -16.05 -2.69 12.26
CA ARG A 188 -15.21 -3.64 11.51
C ARG A 188 -13.80 -3.11 11.34
N GLY A 189 -12.81 -4.02 11.37
CA GLY A 189 -11.41 -3.71 11.05
C GLY A 189 -11.05 -3.87 9.56
N PHE A 190 -12.02 -4.26 8.74
CA PHE A 190 -11.86 -4.63 7.34
C PHE A 190 -13.08 -4.13 6.56
N LEU A 191 -12.85 -3.40 5.46
CA LEU A 191 -13.91 -2.87 4.61
C LEU A 191 -13.57 -3.15 3.14
N PRO A 192 -14.29 -4.05 2.46
CA PRO A 192 -14.17 -4.21 1.02
C PRO A 192 -14.82 -3.03 0.30
N ILE A 193 -14.19 -2.59 -0.77
CA ILE A 193 -14.68 -1.54 -1.65
C ILE A 193 -15.12 -2.18 -2.97
N LEU A 194 -16.36 -1.95 -3.32
CA LEU A 194 -17.00 -2.55 -4.48
C LEU A 194 -17.32 -1.50 -5.54
N SER A 195 -17.39 -1.94 -6.80
CA SER A 195 -18.07 -1.19 -7.86
C SER A 195 -19.58 -1.24 -7.67
N LYS A 196 -20.33 -0.44 -8.44
CA LYS A 196 -21.82 -0.51 -8.50
C LYS A 196 -22.34 -1.90 -8.86
N GLU A 197 -21.53 -2.68 -9.56
CA GLU A 197 -21.86 -4.03 -10.03
C GLU A 197 -21.53 -5.12 -8.99
N GLY A 198 -20.96 -4.73 -7.83
CA GLY A 198 -20.56 -5.66 -6.76
C GLY A 198 -19.20 -6.32 -6.99
N VAL A 199 -18.36 -5.77 -7.88
CA VAL A 199 -17.01 -6.25 -8.15
C VAL A 199 -16.03 -5.67 -7.13
N LEU A 200 -15.18 -6.51 -6.56
CA LEU A 200 -14.17 -6.11 -5.58
C LEU A 200 -13.07 -5.27 -6.26
N GLN A 201 -12.95 -4.01 -5.86
CA GLN A 201 -11.96 -3.07 -6.39
C GLN A 201 -10.77 -2.86 -5.46
N ALA A 202 -11.03 -2.83 -4.16
CA ALA A 202 -10.01 -2.61 -3.15
C ALA A 202 -10.48 -3.14 -1.78
N VAL A 203 -9.59 -3.15 -0.82
CA VAL A 203 -9.93 -3.37 0.59
C VAL A 203 -9.21 -2.34 1.45
N VAL A 204 -9.89 -1.85 2.45
CA VAL A 204 -9.33 -0.96 3.48
C VAL A 204 -9.29 -1.70 4.80
N PHE A 205 -8.14 -1.66 5.47
CA PHE A 205 -7.97 -2.19 6.82
C PHE A 205 -7.91 -1.05 7.83
N LYS A 206 -8.62 -1.21 8.94
CA LYS A 206 -8.45 -0.34 10.10
C LYS A 206 -7.04 -0.55 10.63
N LYS A 207 -6.34 0.53 10.83
CA LYS A 207 -5.02 0.49 11.49
C LYS A 207 -5.20 0.74 12.96
N ASP A 208 -4.46 -0.05 13.72
CA ASP A 208 -4.21 0.20 15.13
C ASP A 208 -3.33 1.42 15.31
#